data_5bd538d940386ae829922c6e069ae4f0
#
_entry.id   5bd538d940386ae829922c6e069ae4f0
#
_cell.length_a   1.000
_cell.length_b   1.000
_cell.length_c   1.000
_cell.angle_alpha   90.00
_cell.angle_beta   90.00
_cell.angle_gamma   90.00
#
_symmetry.space_group_name_H-M   'P 1'
#
loop_
_entity.id
_entity.type
_entity.pdbx_description
1 polymer ?
#
loop_
_entity_poly.entity_id
_entity_poly.type
_entity_poly.pdbx_seq_one_letter_code
_entity_poly.pdbx_strand_id
1 'polypeptide(L)'
;MWFWLSLIALLCWSGSDLFSKIGCQGEDDHLAHLKMVIAVGTVMGLHAAFEIFIGGTEISWSIIWTYLPVSLLYIGSMTLGYLGLRYIELSVSSPICNSSGALVAVMTLLFVGGEDYSPLALGAILLVCVGAIGLGVVDATEDPELRAARQAEGNRKYSKSFLALALPVAYCLLDAAGTFADNRVLETLDEGSANCAYELTFLFAAVLCFIYVVFIKKDRLLPKREAPKYIGAICETAGQFAYIYAIADTSHLAMSAPIISSYCAASVLWSRLFLKEKLSWKHYAMILLVVIGIAVMGVFDI
;
A
#
# COMPACT_ATOMS: atom_id res chain seq x y z
N MET A 1 -12.77 5.82 16.34
CA MET A 1 -13.14 5.02 15.13
C MET A 1 -11.95 4.86 14.18
N TRP A 2 -11.16 5.89 14.01
CA TRP A 2 -9.94 5.94 13.19
C TRP A 2 -8.98 4.75 13.42
N PHE A 3 -8.75 4.35 14.68
CA PHE A 3 -7.84 3.26 15.03
C PHE A 3 -8.24 1.90 14.43
N TRP A 4 -9.53 1.54 14.57
CA TRP A 4 -10.03 0.26 14.04
C TRP A 4 -10.03 0.24 12.51
N LEU A 5 -10.35 1.38 11.88
CA LEU A 5 -10.29 1.52 10.43
C LEU A 5 -8.84 1.41 9.94
N SER A 6 -7.89 2.01 10.66
CA SER A 6 -6.46 1.86 10.37
C SER A 6 -6.00 0.39 10.44
N LEU A 7 -6.47 -0.37 11.46
CA LEU A 7 -6.15 -1.80 11.55
C LEU A 7 -6.79 -2.64 10.45
N ILE A 8 -8.03 -2.32 10.05
CA ILE A 8 -8.70 -3.00 8.93
C ILE A 8 -7.92 -2.73 7.63
N ALA A 9 -7.56 -1.48 7.36
CA ALA A 9 -6.74 -1.12 6.21
C ALA A 9 -5.40 -1.85 6.21
N LEU A 10 -4.70 -1.89 7.36
CA LEU A 10 -3.45 -2.63 7.54
C LEU A 10 -3.59 -4.11 7.16
N LEU A 11 -4.62 -4.80 7.69
CA LEU A 11 -4.83 -6.22 7.40
C LEU A 11 -5.19 -6.47 5.93
N CYS A 12 -6.07 -5.63 5.38
CA CYS A 12 -6.48 -5.74 3.99
C CYS A 12 -5.31 -5.49 3.03
N TRP A 13 -4.54 -4.43 3.23
CA TRP A 13 -3.41 -4.11 2.37
C TRP A 13 -2.24 -5.10 2.50
N SER A 14 -2.02 -5.66 3.69
CA SER A 14 -1.06 -6.77 3.82
C SER A 14 -1.48 -8.00 3.02
N GLY A 15 -2.78 -8.28 2.94
CA GLY A 15 -3.34 -9.32 2.07
C GLY A 15 -3.19 -8.98 0.58
N SER A 16 -3.44 -7.71 0.21
CA SER A 16 -3.21 -7.22 -1.15
C SER A 16 -1.76 -7.42 -1.57
N ASP A 17 -0.80 -7.04 -0.75
CA ASP A 17 0.63 -7.22 -0.97
C ASP A 17 0.98 -8.69 -1.29
N LEU A 18 0.51 -9.61 -0.45
CA LEU A 18 0.76 -11.04 -0.63
C LEU A 18 0.23 -11.54 -1.98
N PHE A 19 -1.03 -11.26 -2.28
CA PHE A 19 -1.67 -11.76 -3.49
C PHE A 19 -1.17 -11.03 -4.74
N SER A 20 -0.81 -9.75 -4.65
CA SER A 20 -0.14 -8.99 -5.71
C SER A 20 1.23 -9.59 -6.03
N LYS A 21 2.01 -9.98 -4.99
CA LYS A 21 3.27 -10.70 -5.18
C LYS A 21 3.06 -12.02 -5.90
N ILE A 22 2.14 -12.85 -5.42
CA ILE A 22 1.80 -14.14 -6.06
C ILE A 22 1.35 -13.91 -7.52
N GLY A 23 0.54 -12.90 -7.76
CA GLY A 23 0.03 -12.55 -9.08
C GLY A 23 1.08 -12.00 -10.05
N CYS A 24 2.14 -11.36 -9.54
CA CYS A 24 3.20 -10.74 -10.35
C CYS A 24 4.44 -11.63 -10.53
N GLN A 25 4.53 -12.78 -9.87
CA GLN A 25 5.69 -13.70 -9.90
C GLN A 25 5.84 -14.55 -11.18
N GLY A 26 5.16 -14.34 -12.25
CA GLY A 26 5.30 -15.15 -13.46
C GLY A 26 6.50 -14.74 -14.32
N GLU A 27 7.48 -15.63 -14.60
CA GLU A 27 8.56 -15.35 -15.56
C GLU A 27 8.01 -15.02 -16.95
N ASP A 28 6.95 -15.71 -17.36
CA ASP A 28 6.31 -15.58 -18.67
C ASP A 28 5.30 -14.42 -18.76
N ASP A 29 4.98 -13.75 -17.65
CA ASP A 29 4.02 -12.63 -17.61
C ASP A 29 4.71 -11.27 -17.52
N HIS A 30 5.25 -10.82 -18.66
CA HIS A 30 5.94 -9.52 -18.73
C HIS A 30 5.04 -8.33 -18.41
N LEU A 31 3.74 -8.48 -18.51
CA LEU A 31 2.74 -7.44 -18.26
C LEU A 31 1.93 -7.67 -16.97
N ALA A 32 2.41 -8.54 -16.08
CA ALA A 32 1.71 -8.88 -14.83
C ALA A 32 1.33 -7.66 -13.99
N HIS A 33 2.20 -6.65 -13.90
CA HIS A 33 1.95 -5.39 -13.19
C HIS A 33 0.78 -4.59 -13.80
N LEU A 34 0.68 -4.53 -15.13
CA LEU A 34 -0.46 -3.87 -15.79
C LEU A 34 -1.76 -4.69 -15.62
N LYS A 35 -1.65 -6.02 -15.63
CA LYS A 35 -2.79 -6.91 -15.34
C LYS A 35 -3.25 -6.76 -13.88
N MET A 36 -2.34 -6.44 -12.94
CA MET A 36 -2.70 -6.10 -11.57
C MET A 36 -3.51 -4.80 -11.51
N VAL A 37 -3.08 -3.75 -12.24
CA VAL A 37 -3.86 -2.50 -12.39
C VAL A 37 -5.25 -2.78 -12.96
N ILE A 38 -5.36 -3.68 -13.96
CA ILE A 38 -6.66 -4.07 -14.53
C ILE A 38 -7.54 -4.72 -13.45
N ALA A 39 -6.99 -5.64 -12.66
CA ALA A 39 -7.75 -6.32 -11.61
C ALA A 39 -8.24 -5.34 -10.54
N VAL A 40 -7.34 -4.49 -10.01
CA VAL A 40 -7.67 -3.50 -8.98
C VAL A 40 -8.71 -2.51 -9.50
N GLY A 41 -8.49 -1.88 -10.64
CA GLY A 41 -9.45 -0.92 -11.17
C GLY A 41 -10.79 -1.53 -11.56
N THR A 42 -10.82 -2.83 -11.93
CA THR A 42 -12.10 -3.54 -12.15
C THR A 42 -12.87 -3.72 -10.85
N VAL A 43 -12.22 -4.16 -9.77
CA VAL A 43 -12.89 -4.36 -8.47
C VAL A 43 -13.31 -3.03 -7.88
N MET A 44 -12.44 -2.02 -7.88
CA MET A 44 -12.75 -0.67 -7.43
C MET A 44 -13.89 -0.05 -8.25
N GLY A 45 -13.88 -0.21 -9.57
CA GLY A 45 -14.98 0.28 -10.41
C GLY A 45 -16.33 -0.38 -10.13
N LEU A 46 -16.34 -1.67 -9.77
CA LEU A 46 -17.56 -2.36 -9.32
C LEU A 46 -18.03 -1.83 -7.97
N HIS A 47 -17.11 -1.56 -7.04
CA HIS A 47 -17.44 -0.96 -5.74
C HIS A 47 -17.95 0.47 -5.91
N ALA A 48 -17.31 1.32 -6.70
CA ALA A 48 -17.80 2.65 -7.02
C ALA A 48 -19.21 2.62 -7.64
N ALA A 49 -19.46 1.68 -8.55
CA ALA A 49 -20.80 1.51 -9.13
C ALA A 49 -21.84 1.14 -8.06
N PHE A 50 -21.49 0.26 -7.12
CA PHE A 50 -22.35 -0.09 -6.00
C PHE A 50 -22.64 1.14 -5.12
N GLU A 51 -21.62 1.90 -4.72
CA GLU A 51 -21.76 3.09 -3.89
C GLU A 51 -22.60 4.19 -4.58
N ILE A 52 -22.39 4.42 -5.87
CA ILE A 52 -23.15 5.45 -6.62
C ILE A 52 -24.60 5.04 -6.84
N PHE A 53 -24.87 3.82 -7.29
CA PHE A 53 -26.22 3.39 -7.70
C PHE A 53 -27.06 2.83 -6.56
N ILE A 54 -26.44 2.28 -5.51
CA ILE A 54 -27.13 1.61 -4.38
C ILE A 54 -26.87 2.39 -3.08
N GLY A 55 -25.63 2.78 -2.81
CA GLY A 55 -25.24 3.57 -1.64
C GLY A 55 -25.75 5.02 -1.68
N GLY A 56 -26.00 5.56 -2.89
CA GLY A 56 -26.47 6.91 -3.06
C GLY A 56 -25.38 7.98 -2.93
N THR A 57 -24.10 7.57 -3.04
CA THR A 57 -22.96 8.50 -3.00
C THR A 57 -23.02 9.45 -4.18
N GLU A 58 -22.94 10.74 -3.90
CA GLU A 58 -22.94 11.78 -4.93
C GLU A 58 -21.59 11.84 -5.65
N ILE A 59 -21.63 11.84 -6.98
CA ILE A 59 -20.44 12.00 -7.82
C ILE A 59 -20.70 13.05 -8.90
N SER A 60 -19.70 13.88 -9.15
CA SER A 60 -19.75 14.89 -10.21
C SER A 60 -18.37 15.06 -10.85
N TRP A 61 -18.33 15.65 -12.02
CA TRP A 61 -17.06 15.98 -12.68
C TRP A 61 -16.20 16.90 -11.82
N SER A 62 -16.79 17.80 -11.05
CA SER A 62 -16.04 18.66 -10.13
C SER A 62 -15.32 17.84 -9.07
N ILE A 63 -15.99 16.87 -8.45
CA ILE A 63 -15.40 15.96 -7.45
C ILE A 63 -14.23 15.17 -8.07
N ILE A 64 -14.46 14.59 -9.26
CA ILE A 64 -13.39 13.82 -9.95
C ILE A 64 -12.18 14.71 -10.24
N TRP A 65 -12.37 15.93 -10.74
CA TRP A 65 -11.25 16.83 -11.04
C TRP A 65 -10.54 17.31 -9.78
N THR A 66 -11.26 17.55 -8.69
CA THR A 66 -10.67 17.95 -7.40
C THR A 66 -9.80 16.84 -6.83
N TYR A 67 -10.25 15.57 -6.93
CA TYR A 67 -9.51 14.42 -6.40
C TYR A 67 -8.46 13.85 -7.37
N LEU A 68 -8.50 14.22 -8.65
CA LEU A 68 -7.62 13.66 -9.68
C LEU A 68 -6.12 13.74 -9.37
N PRO A 69 -5.56 14.84 -8.82
CA PRO A 69 -4.15 14.88 -8.46
C PRO A 69 -3.76 13.80 -7.44
N VAL A 70 -4.60 13.56 -6.43
CA VAL A 70 -4.42 12.50 -5.43
C VAL A 70 -4.47 11.13 -6.08
N SER A 71 -5.49 10.88 -6.91
CA SER A 71 -5.63 9.63 -7.66
C SER A 71 -4.40 9.34 -8.51
N LEU A 72 -3.84 10.33 -9.21
CA LEU A 72 -2.67 10.13 -10.05
C LEU A 72 -1.41 9.80 -9.23
N LEU A 73 -1.24 10.38 -8.05
CA LEU A 73 -0.16 10.05 -7.14
C LEU A 73 -0.25 8.59 -6.67
N TYR A 74 -1.43 8.15 -6.24
CA TYR A 74 -1.64 6.77 -5.78
C TYR A 74 -1.56 5.74 -6.92
N ILE A 75 -2.20 5.97 -8.06
CA ILE A 75 -2.15 5.04 -9.19
C ILE A 75 -0.71 4.93 -9.72
N GLY A 76 0.01 6.04 -9.72
CA GLY A 76 1.42 6.07 -10.09
C GLY A 76 2.28 5.27 -9.11
N SER A 77 2.12 5.50 -7.81
CA SER A 77 2.86 4.76 -6.76
C SER A 77 2.57 3.25 -6.84
N MET A 78 1.29 2.86 -6.88
CA MET A 78 0.89 1.45 -6.95
C MET A 78 1.41 0.76 -8.21
N THR A 79 1.37 1.43 -9.37
CA THR A 79 1.92 0.87 -10.61
C THR A 79 3.41 0.60 -10.49
N LEU A 80 4.17 1.52 -9.87
CA LEU A 80 5.58 1.32 -9.56
C LEU A 80 5.80 0.20 -8.54
N GLY A 81 4.95 0.10 -7.53
CA GLY A 81 4.97 -0.98 -6.55
C GLY A 81 4.78 -2.35 -7.20
N TYR A 82 3.75 -2.52 -8.03
CA TYR A 82 3.51 -3.78 -8.75
C TYR A 82 4.65 -4.13 -9.71
N LEU A 83 5.25 -3.13 -10.34
CA LEU A 83 6.43 -3.32 -11.16
C LEU A 83 7.63 -3.75 -10.29
N GLY A 84 7.82 -3.14 -9.12
CA GLY A 84 8.86 -3.47 -8.17
C GLY A 84 8.77 -4.91 -7.66
N LEU A 85 7.56 -5.37 -7.31
CA LEU A 85 7.30 -6.75 -6.85
C LEU A 85 7.73 -7.82 -7.86
N ARG A 86 7.88 -7.47 -9.11
CA ARG A 86 8.42 -8.37 -10.13
C ARG A 86 9.92 -8.58 -10.00
N TYR A 87 10.65 -7.57 -9.54
CA TYR A 87 12.12 -7.56 -9.50
C TYR A 87 12.69 -7.71 -8.11
N ILE A 88 11.89 -7.53 -7.05
CA ILE A 88 12.32 -7.52 -5.65
C ILE A 88 11.42 -8.42 -4.81
N GLU A 89 11.98 -8.99 -3.75
CA GLU A 89 11.25 -9.76 -2.75
C GLU A 89 10.20 -8.89 -2.05
N LEU A 90 9.09 -9.51 -1.63
CA LEU A 90 8.04 -8.81 -0.89
C LEU A 90 8.55 -8.26 0.44
N SER A 91 9.36 -9.06 1.15
CA SER A 91 9.98 -8.66 2.42
C SER A 91 10.89 -7.44 2.30
N VAL A 92 11.44 -7.17 1.10
CA VAL A 92 12.28 -5.97 0.83
C VAL A 92 11.44 -4.81 0.32
N SER A 93 10.56 -5.08 -0.66
CA SER A 93 9.78 -4.05 -1.34
C SER A 93 8.77 -3.39 -0.40
N SER A 94 8.00 -4.20 0.35
CA SER A 94 6.91 -3.69 1.18
C SER A 94 7.40 -2.72 2.27
N PRO A 95 8.45 -3.01 3.07
CA PRO A 95 8.94 -2.05 4.06
C PRO A 95 9.47 -0.74 3.47
N ILE A 96 10.10 -0.77 2.29
CA ILE A 96 10.59 0.44 1.63
C ILE A 96 9.42 1.29 1.13
N CYS A 97 8.46 0.67 0.44
CA CYS A 97 7.25 1.35 -0.01
C CYS A 97 6.52 2.02 1.17
N ASN A 98 6.36 1.28 2.25
CA ASN A 98 5.56 1.68 3.41
C ASN A 98 6.28 2.59 4.41
N SER A 99 7.54 2.93 4.18
CA SER A 99 8.18 4.05 4.87
C SER A 99 7.49 5.39 4.59
N SER A 100 6.56 5.44 3.64
CA SER A 100 5.68 6.59 3.35
C SER A 100 4.89 7.06 4.57
N GLY A 101 4.38 6.16 5.41
CA GLY A 101 3.67 6.53 6.63
C GLY A 101 4.52 7.33 7.62
N ALA A 102 5.82 7.02 7.72
CA ALA A 102 6.75 7.80 8.51
C ALA A 102 6.97 9.21 7.92
N LEU A 103 7.04 9.32 6.58
CA LEU A 103 7.12 10.63 5.92
C LEU A 103 5.85 11.44 6.14
N VAL A 104 4.67 10.82 6.04
CA VAL A 104 3.38 11.48 6.32
C VAL A 104 3.32 11.97 7.75
N ALA A 105 3.73 11.15 8.73
CA ALA A 105 3.77 11.57 10.14
C ALA A 105 4.68 12.81 10.32
N VAL A 106 5.88 12.80 9.74
CA VAL A 106 6.79 13.94 9.79
C VAL A 106 6.18 15.16 9.11
N MET A 107 5.59 15.02 7.92
CA MET A 107 4.92 16.12 7.22
C MET A 107 3.76 16.68 8.04
N THR A 108 2.95 15.84 8.65
CA THR A 108 1.83 16.27 9.49
C THR A 108 2.33 17.05 10.70
N LEU A 109 3.33 16.55 11.42
CA LEU A 109 3.91 17.23 12.58
C LEU A 109 4.55 18.59 12.22
N LEU A 110 5.14 18.71 11.02
CA LEU A 110 5.78 19.95 10.56
C LEU A 110 4.80 20.99 10.01
N PHE A 111 3.77 20.56 9.27
CA PHE A 111 2.90 21.47 8.51
C PHE A 111 1.51 21.67 9.14
N VAL A 112 1.04 20.70 9.91
CA VAL A 112 -0.27 20.79 10.61
C VAL A 112 -0.07 21.20 12.07
N GLY A 113 1.04 20.76 12.67
CA GLY A 113 1.41 21.03 14.06
C GLY A 113 1.38 19.76 14.90
N GLY A 114 2.24 19.72 15.91
CA GLY A 114 2.39 18.58 16.81
C GLY A 114 2.07 18.94 18.28
N GLU A 115 1.57 20.15 18.54
CA GLU A 115 1.36 20.65 19.90
C GLU A 115 0.29 19.85 20.69
N ASP A 116 -0.63 19.22 19.97
CA ASP A 116 -1.74 18.46 20.55
C ASP A 116 -1.38 17.00 20.88
N TYR A 117 -0.21 16.51 20.43
CA TYR A 117 0.19 15.12 20.69
C TYR A 117 0.93 14.97 22.01
N SER A 118 0.47 14.04 22.84
CA SER A 118 1.16 13.69 24.08
C SER A 118 2.56 13.10 23.80
N PRO A 119 3.53 13.23 24.72
CA PRO A 119 4.83 12.58 24.57
C PRO A 119 4.74 11.07 24.38
N LEU A 120 3.68 10.44 24.91
CA LEU A 120 3.43 9.01 24.75
C LEU A 120 2.99 8.69 23.31
N ALA A 121 2.09 9.52 22.72
CA ALA A 121 1.69 9.40 21.32
C ALA A 121 2.88 9.55 20.38
N LEU A 122 3.70 10.59 20.58
CA LEU A 122 4.92 10.79 19.78
C LEU A 122 5.90 9.62 19.89
N GLY A 123 6.05 9.06 21.11
CA GLY A 123 6.86 7.86 21.33
C GLY A 123 6.31 6.64 20.60
N ALA A 124 4.99 6.44 20.58
CA ALA A 124 4.34 5.35 19.87
C ALA A 124 4.46 5.48 18.35
N ILE A 125 4.24 6.69 17.82
CA ILE A 125 4.48 7.00 16.38
C ILE A 125 5.93 6.65 16.01
N LEU A 126 6.90 7.09 16.82
CA LEU A 126 8.31 6.83 16.59
C LEU A 126 8.62 5.33 16.58
N LEU A 127 8.03 4.55 17.48
CA LEU A 127 8.21 3.09 17.50
C LEU A 127 7.72 2.43 16.21
N VAL A 128 6.53 2.81 15.73
CA VAL A 128 5.99 2.29 14.47
C VAL A 128 6.88 2.67 13.28
N CYS A 129 7.27 3.95 13.20
CA CYS A 129 8.13 4.44 12.11
C CYS A 129 9.50 3.74 12.10
N VAL A 130 10.14 3.63 13.28
CA VAL A 130 11.44 2.94 13.41
C VAL A 130 11.31 1.46 13.07
N GLY A 131 10.22 0.81 13.49
CA GLY A 131 9.96 -0.60 13.14
C GLY A 131 9.76 -0.80 11.63
N ALA A 132 8.94 0.02 10.99
CA ALA A 132 8.66 -0.08 9.55
C ALA A 132 9.92 0.21 8.69
N ILE A 133 10.61 1.33 8.95
CA ILE A 133 11.87 1.67 8.27
C ILE A 133 12.94 0.63 8.59
N GLY A 134 13.01 0.18 9.85
CA GLY A 134 13.96 -0.80 10.32
C GLY A 134 13.85 -2.15 9.59
N LEU A 135 12.65 -2.58 9.21
CA LEU A 135 12.46 -3.75 8.36
C LEU A 135 13.21 -3.58 7.02
N GLY A 136 13.00 -2.45 6.33
CA GLY A 136 13.71 -2.16 5.08
C GLY A 136 15.25 -2.12 5.25
N VAL A 137 15.73 -1.56 6.36
CA VAL A 137 17.17 -1.51 6.67
C VAL A 137 17.72 -2.92 6.94
N VAL A 138 16.99 -3.75 7.69
CA VAL A 138 17.40 -5.14 7.96
C VAL A 138 17.58 -5.92 6.66
N ASP A 139 16.62 -5.81 5.74
CA ASP A 139 16.72 -6.47 4.43
C ASP A 139 17.84 -5.91 3.56
N ALA A 140 18.05 -4.59 3.56
CA ALA A 140 19.11 -3.95 2.79
C ALA A 140 20.53 -4.31 3.29
N THR A 141 20.66 -4.60 4.59
CA THR A 141 21.95 -4.90 5.24
C THR A 141 22.17 -6.40 5.49
N GLU A 142 21.27 -7.26 5.05
CA GLU A 142 21.38 -8.68 5.25
C GLU A 142 22.55 -9.31 4.50
N ASP A 143 23.14 -10.36 5.11
CA ASP A 143 24.22 -11.12 4.53
C ASP A 143 23.84 -11.69 3.15
N PRO A 144 24.69 -11.51 2.11
CA PRO A 144 24.43 -12.00 0.77
C PRO A 144 24.19 -13.52 0.69
N GLU A 145 24.81 -14.33 1.56
CA GLU A 145 24.61 -15.78 1.61
C GLU A 145 23.22 -16.15 2.15
N LEU A 146 22.78 -15.46 3.22
CA LEU A 146 21.44 -15.63 3.78
C LEU A 146 20.35 -15.19 2.77
N ARG A 147 20.60 -14.09 2.07
CA ARG A 147 19.73 -13.59 1.01
C ARG A 147 19.66 -14.58 -0.16
N ALA A 148 20.80 -15.10 -0.60
CA ALA A 148 20.86 -16.12 -1.66
C ALA A 148 20.14 -17.41 -1.25
N ALA A 149 20.21 -17.82 0.02
CA ALA A 149 19.49 -18.98 0.54
C ALA A 149 17.97 -18.77 0.59
N ARG A 150 17.49 -17.53 0.81
CA ARG A 150 16.07 -17.18 0.69
C ARG A 150 15.60 -17.21 -0.77
N GLN A 151 16.44 -16.70 -1.67
CA GLN A 151 16.16 -16.64 -3.11
C GLN A 151 16.20 -18.00 -3.81
N ALA A 152 16.91 -19.00 -3.25
CA ALA A 152 17.04 -20.32 -3.86
C ALA A 152 15.71 -21.10 -3.90
N GLU A 153 14.76 -20.78 -3.02
CA GLU A 153 13.41 -21.37 -2.99
C GLU A 153 12.36 -20.57 -3.77
N GLY A 154 12.66 -19.32 -4.13
CA GLY A 154 11.76 -18.43 -4.89
C GLY A 154 12.53 -17.61 -5.93
N ASN A 155 12.40 -17.93 -7.19
CA ASN A 155 12.85 -17.22 -8.39
C ASN A 155 14.26 -16.56 -8.36
N ARG A 156 15.24 -17.18 -9.04
CA ARG A 156 16.64 -16.80 -9.16
C ARG A 156 16.96 -15.52 -9.95
N LYS A 157 16.01 -14.66 -10.28
CA LYS A 157 16.22 -13.51 -11.18
C LYS A 157 16.02 -12.14 -10.56
N TYR A 158 16.19 -11.99 -9.25
CA TYR A 158 16.20 -10.65 -8.69
C TYR A 158 17.49 -9.92 -9.07
N SER A 159 17.31 -8.90 -9.91
CA SER A 159 18.43 -8.05 -10.32
C SER A 159 18.96 -7.28 -9.10
N LYS A 160 20.27 -7.38 -8.83
CA LYS A 160 21.00 -6.51 -7.90
C LYS A 160 21.08 -5.06 -8.41
N SER A 161 20.22 -4.65 -9.34
CA SER A 161 20.26 -3.35 -9.95
C SER A 161 19.76 -2.27 -8.97
N PHE A 162 20.53 -1.20 -8.85
CA PHE A 162 20.11 0.04 -8.17
C PHE A 162 18.73 0.53 -8.67
N LEU A 163 18.42 0.33 -9.95
CA LEU A 163 17.13 0.67 -10.54
C LEU A 163 15.98 -0.11 -9.90
N ALA A 164 16.19 -1.36 -9.49
CA ALA A 164 15.16 -2.15 -8.84
C ALA A 164 14.78 -1.57 -7.46
N LEU A 165 15.75 -1.05 -6.69
CA LEU A 165 15.50 -0.37 -5.41
C LEU A 165 14.91 1.04 -5.61
N ALA A 166 15.14 1.69 -6.74
CA ALA A 166 14.56 3.00 -7.03
C ALA A 166 13.03 2.95 -7.16
N LEU A 167 12.46 1.80 -7.58
CA LEU A 167 11.00 1.65 -7.74
C LEU A 167 10.25 1.77 -6.40
N PRO A 168 10.56 1.01 -5.33
CA PRO A 168 9.89 1.16 -4.04
C PRO A 168 10.19 2.51 -3.37
N VAL A 169 11.35 3.11 -3.61
CA VAL A 169 11.63 4.47 -3.12
C VAL A 169 10.75 5.50 -3.83
N ALA A 170 10.60 5.42 -5.14
CA ALA A 170 9.71 6.30 -5.88
C ALA A 170 8.24 6.08 -5.46
N TYR A 171 7.82 4.83 -5.24
CA TYR A 171 6.53 4.52 -4.62
C TYR A 171 6.37 5.28 -3.31
N CYS A 172 7.29 5.10 -2.36
CA CYS A 172 7.25 5.71 -1.03
C CYS A 172 7.04 7.24 -1.08
N LEU A 173 7.76 7.93 -1.98
CA LEU A 173 7.64 9.37 -2.13
C LEU A 173 6.29 9.81 -2.71
N LEU A 174 5.80 9.10 -3.75
CA LEU A 174 4.51 9.40 -4.36
C LEU A 174 3.36 9.09 -3.41
N ASP A 175 3.44 7.99 -2.69
CA ASP A 175 2.44 7.55 -1.73
C ASP A 175 2.34 8.52 -0.54
N ALA A 176 3.48 8.96 0.02
CA ALA A 176 3.49 9.96 1.07
C ALA A 176 2.88 11.29 0.61
N ALA A 177 3.23 11.74 -0.60
CA ALA A 177 2.64 12.95 -1.18
C ALA A 177 1.15 12.77 -1.43
N GLY A 178 0.73 11.59 -1.90
CA GLY A 178 -0.68 11.22 -2.10
C GLY A 178 -1.47 11.28 -0.80
N THR A 179 -1.00 10.61 0.25
CA THR A 179 -1.66 10.56 1.56
C THR A 179 -1.80 11.96 2.20
N PHE A 180 -0.74 12.77 2.11
CA PHE A 180 -0.81 14.13 2.63
C PHE A 180 -1.77 15.01 1.83
N ALA A 181 -1.76 14.91 0.50
CA ALA A 181 -2.69 15.63 -0.37
C ALA A 181 -4.14 15.15 -0.18
N ASP A 182 -4.36 13.85 -0.01
CA ASP A 182 -5.66 13.23 0.23
C ASP A 182 -6.32 13.79 1.49
N ASN A 183 -5.59 13.78 2.60
CA ASN A 183 -6.08 14.39 3.84
C ASN A 183 -6.50 15.86 3.65
N ARG A 184 -5.77 16.63 2.83
CA ARG A 184 -6.13 18.03 2.53
C ARG A 184 -7.38 18.17 1.67
N VAL A 185 -7.57 17.26 0.72
CA VAL A 185 -8.78 17.26 -0.12
C VAL A 185 -10.00 16.84 0.68
N LEU A 186 -9.86 15.93 1.64
CA LEU A 186 -10.92 15.51 2.56
C LEU A 186 -11.39 16.59 3.53
N GLU A 187 -10.69 17.74 3.64
CA GLU A 187 -11.24 18.92 4.31
C GLU A 187 -12.40 19.58 3.51
N THR A 188 -12.50 19.25 2.22
CA THR A 188 -13.49 19.88 1.29
C THR A 188 -14.44 18.89 0.63
N LEU A 189 -14.07 17.63 0.53
CA LEU A 189 -14.90 16.55 -0.01
C LEU A 189 -15.25 15.56 1.10
N ASP A 190 -16.45 14.99 1.01
CA ASP A 190 -16.80 13.84 1.86
C ASP A 190 -16.04 12.58 1.43
N GLU A 191 -15.84 11.68 2.38
CA GLU A 191 -15.03 10.47 2.21
C GLU A 191 -15.60 9.54 1.13
N GLY A 192 -16.92 9.41 1.06
CA GLY A 192 -17.59 8.55 0.09
C GLY A 192 -17.39 9.04 -1.33
N SER A 193 -17.61 10.34 -1.58
CA SER A 193 -17.40 10.96 -2.89
C SER A 193 -15.93 10.94 -3.30
N ALA A 194 -15.00 11.19 -2.37
CA ALA A 194 -13.58 11.14 -2.60
C ALA A 194 -13.13 9.71 -2.98
N ASN A 195 -13.58 8.71 -2.22
CA ASN A 195 -13.29 7.30 -2.51
C ASN A 195 -13.84 6.89 -3.89
N CYS A 196 -15.10 7.24 -4.21
CA CYS A 196 -15.66 6.96 -5.53
C CYS A 196 -14.89 7.64 -6.65
N ALA A 197 -14.43 8.88 -6.46
CA ALA A 197 -13.62 9.58 -7.46
C ALA A 197 -12.28 8.87 -7.70
N TYR A 198 -11.62 8.39 -6.65
CA TYR A 198 -10.41 7.58 -6.74
C TYR A 198 -10.67 6.29 -7.52
N GLU A 199 -11.67 5.52 -7.10
CA GLU A 199 -12.01 4.23 -7.70
C GLU A 199 -12.37 4.34 -9.19
N LEU A 200 -13.12 5.39 -9.57
CA LEU A 200 -13.44 5.67 -10.99
C LEU A 200 -12.20 6.06 -11.79
N THR A 201 -11.28 6.81 -11.20
CA THR A 201 -10.00 7.14 -11.85
C THR A 201 -9.14 5.88 -12.03
N PHE A 202 -9.14 4.99 -11.04
CA PHE A 202 -8.44 3.72 -11.14
C PHE A 202 -9.08 2.80 -12.19
N LEU A 203 -10.41 2.77 -12.28
CA LEU A 203 -11.13 2.06 -13.35
C LEU A 203 -10.72 2.59 -14.73
N PHE A 204 -10.61 3.91 -14.88
CA PHE A 204 -10.15 4.50 -16.14
C PHE A 204 -8.72 4.05 -16.49
N ALA A 205 -7.80 4.06 -15.51
CA ALA A 205 -6.44 3.53 -15.70
C ALA A 205 -6.45 2.04 -16.06
N ALA A 206 -7.33 1.24 -15.43
CA ALA A 206 -7.51 -0.17 -15.77
C ALA A 206 -7.99 -0.39 -17.21
N VAL A 207 -8.92 0.44 -17.70
CA VAL A 207 -9.38 0.40 -19.09
C VAL A 207 -8.25 0.69 -20.07
N LEU A 208 -7.41 1.70 -19.78
CA LEU A 208 -6.24 2.01 -20.60
C LEU A 208 -5.22 0.85 -20.60
N CYS A 209 -4.95 0.27 -19.43
CA CYS A 209 -4.10 -0.91 -19.29
C CYS A 209 -4.69 -2.11 -20.06
N PHE A 210 -6.00 -2.33 -19.97
CA PHE A 210 -6.68 -3.42 -20.67
C PHE A 210 -6.54 -3.26 -22.19
N ILE A 211 -6.79 -2.06 -22.72
CA ILE A 211 -6.60 -1.76 -24.15
C ILE A 211 -5.16 -2.04 -24.57
N TYR A 212 -4.20 -1.58 -23.78
CA TYR A 212 -2.77 -1.79 -24.08
C TYR A 212 -2.39 -3.27 -24.04
N VAL A 213 -2.77 -4.00 -22.98
CA VAL A 213 -2.41 -5.42 -22.79
C VAL A 213 -3.08 -6.29 -23.85
N VAL A 214 -4.41 -6.16 -24.04
CA VAL A 214 -5.18 -7.08 -24.88
C VAL A 214 -5.10 -6.72 -26.36
N PHE A 215 -5.26 -5.44 -26.73
CA PHE A 215 -5.33 -5.05 -28.14
C PHE A 215 -3.99 -4.66 -28.73
N ILE A 216 -3.11 -4.00 -27.97
CA ILE A 216 -1.80 -3.56 -28.50
C ILE A 216 -0.77 -4.67 -28.35
N LYS A 217 -0.62 -5.24 -27.15
CA LYS A 217 0.34 -6.32 -26.86
C LYS A 217 -0.17 -7.71 -27.21
N LYS A 218 -1.47 -7.84 -27.46
CA LYS A 218 -2.15 -9.11 -27.79
C LYS A 218 -1.88 -10.22 -26.76
N ASP A 219 -1.68 -9.81 -25.51
CA ASP A 219 -1.49 -10.74 -24.40
C ASP A 219 -2.86 -11.21 -23.88
N ARG A 220 -2.92 -12.44 -23.37
CA ARG A 220 -4.17 -13.08 -22.93
C ARG A 220 -4.33 -12.97 -21.43
N LEU A 221 -5.56 -12.70 -21.00
CA LEU A 221 -5.95 -12.80 -19.61
C LEU A 221 -6.42 -14.25 -19.34
N LEU A 222 -5.66 -15.00 -18.56
CA LEU A 222 -5.96 -16.41 -18.26
C LEU A 222 -6.56 -16.50 -16.84
N PRO A 223 -7.82 -16.95 -16.66
CA PRO A 223 -8.51 -16.88 -15.36
C PRO A 223 -7.72 -17.44 -14.18
N LYS A 224 -7.08 -18.61 -14.35
CA LYS A 224 -6.28 -19.22 -13.27
C LYS A 224 -5.04 -18.41 -12.89
N ARG A 225 -4.45 -17.70 -13.84
CA ARG A 225 -3.26 -16.88 -13.65
C ARG A 225 -3.61 -15.51 -13.07
N GLU A 226 -4.79 -15.00 -13.41
CA GLU A 226 -5.28 -13.71 -12.93
C GLU A 226 -5.97 -13.81 -11.57
N ALA A 227 -6.46 -14.98 -11.15
CA ALA A 227 -7.19 -15.17 -9.91
C ALA A 227 -6.49 -14.57 -8.66
N PRO A 228 -5.17 -14.77 -8.42
CA PRO A 228 -4.50 -14.13 -7.30
C PRO A 228 -4.56 -12.60 -7.37
N LYS A 229 -4.45 -12.01 -8.58
CA LYS A 229 -4.53 -10.55 -8.77
C LYS A 229 -5.89 -10.00 -8.34
N TYR A 230 -6.99 -10.71 -8.67
CA TYR A 230 -8.34 -10.32 -8.25
C TYR A 230 -8.56 -10.49 -6.75
N ILE A 231 -7.97 -11.50 -6.10
CA ILE A 231 -8.01 -11.63 -4.63
C ILE A 231 -7.27 -10.44 -4.00
N GLY A 232 -6.08 -10.12 -4.49
CA GLY A 232 -5.34 -8.93 -4.07
C GLY A 232 -6.14 -7.64 -4.28
N ALA A 233 -6.83 -7.52 -5.42
CA ALA A 233 -7.67 -6.37 -5.75
C ALA A 233 -8.86 -6.21 -4.79
N ILE A 234 -9.49 -7.30 -4.35
CA ILE A 234 -10.56 -7.26 -3.34
C ILE A 234 -10.01 -6.77 -2.00
N CYS A 235 -8.87 -7.30 -1.57
CA CYS A 235 -8.19 -6.83 -0.37
C CYS A 235 -7.80 -5.36 -0.49
N GLU A 236 -7.29 -4.93 -1.64
CA GLU A 236 -6.92 -3.54 -1.93
C GLU A 236 -8.12 -2.60 -1.78
N THR A 237 -9.23 -2.92 -2.44
CA THR A 237 -10.44 -2.11 -2.41
C THR A 237 -11.02 -2.02 -1.00
N ALA A 238 -11.08 -3.13 -0.26
CA ALA A 238 -11.54 -3.13 1.13
C ALA A 238 -10.61 -2.31 2.06
N GLY A 239 -9.30 -2.38 1.82
CA GLY A 239 -8.31 -1.59 2.54
C GLY A 239 -8.46 -0.10 2.24
N GLN A 240 -8.64 0.26 0.98
CA GLN A 240 -8.85 1.64 0.53
C GLN A 240 -10.10 2.26 1.15
N PHE A 241 -11.21 1.52 1.18
CA PHE A 241 -12.43 1.97 1.82
C PHE A 241 -12.23 2.26 3.31
N ALA A 242 -11.57 1.36 4.06
CA ALA A 242 -11.26 1.61 5.46
C ALA A 242 -10.27 2.77 5.66
N TYR A 243 -9.28 2.87 4.78
CA TYR A 243 -8.24 3.88 4.80
C TYR A 243 -8.79 5.29 4.70
N ILE A 244 -9.66 5.58 3.72
CA ILE A 244 -10.13 6.95 3.48
C ILE A 244 -10.88 7.53 4.68
N TYR A 245 -11.67 6.70 5.36
CA TYR A 245 -12.35 7.10 6.60
C TYR A 245 -11.40 7.22 7.79
N ALA A 246 -10.28 6.49 7.80
CA ALA A 246 -9.28 6.61 8.86
C ALA A 246 -8.48 7.91 8.75
N ILE A 247 -8.10 8.33 7.54
CA ILE A 247 -7.30 9.54 7.32
C ILE A 247 -8.12 10.82 7.26
N ALA A 248 -9.44 10.72 7.10
CA ALA A 248 -10.35 11.88 7.17
C ALA A 248 -10.33 12.54 8.56
N ASP A 249 -9.98 11.79 9.61
CA ASP A 249 -9.72 12.34 10.93
C ASP A 249 -8.36 13.03 10.97
N THR A 250 -8.36 14.34 10.63
CA THR A 250 -7.15 15.17 10.54
C THR A 250 -6.38 15.24 11.86
N SER A 251 -7.08 15.16 13.00
CA SER A 251 -6.47 15.20 14.34
C SER A 251 -5.63 13.94 14.65
N HIS A 252 -5.90 12.84 13.96
CA HIS A 252 -5.22 11.57 14.18
C HIS A 252 -4.34 11.12 12.99
N LEU A 253 -4.19 11.96 11.94
CA LEU A 253 -3.43 11.59 10.74
C LEU A 253 -2.00 11.16 11.04
N ALA A 254 -1.31 11.86 11.96
CA ALA A 254 0.07 11.52 12.34
C ALA A 254 0.19 10.15 13.03
N MET A 255 -0.92 9.59 13.52
CA MET A 255 -0.99 8.25 14.11
C MET A 255 -1.55 7.23 13.13
N SER A 256 -2.62 7.57 12.39
CA SER A 256 -3.27 6.64 11.46
C SER A 256 -2.37 6.26 10.30
N ALA A 257 -1.66 7.21 9.70
CA ALA A 257 -0.79 6.95 8.56
C ALA A 257 0.35 5.95 8.88
N PRO A 258 1.12 6.08 9.97
CA PRO A 258 2.10 5.07 10.37
C PRO A 258 1.49 3.70 10.70
N ILE A 259 0.32 3.66 11.39
CA ILE A 259 -0.36 2.38 11.68
C ILE A 259 -0.70 1.68 10.36
N ILE A 260 -1.35 2.38 9.44
CA ILE A 260 -1.76 1.82 8.17
C ILE A 260 -0.52 1.35 7.39
N SER A 261 0.49 2.20 7.22
CA SER A 261 1.72 1.85 6.49
C SER A 261 2.51 0.73 7.15
N SER A 262 2.27 0.44 8.44
CA SER A 262 2.88 -0.71 9.11
C SER A 262 2.34 -2.06 8.64
N TYR A 263 1.42 -2.10 7.64
CA TYR A 263 1.00 -3.33 7.00
C TYR A 263 2.19 -4.12 6.41
N CYS A 264 3.32 -3.46 6.14
CA CYS A 264 4.56 -4.12 5.77
C CYS A 264 5.02 -5.15 6.81
N ALA A 265 4.81 -4.91 8.09
CA ALA A 265 5.13 -5.88 9.14
C ALA A 265 4.29 -7.16 9.00
N ALA A 266 3.00 -7.03 8.69
CA ALA A 266 2.14 -8.17 8.39
C ALA A 266 2.53 -8.82 7.05
N SER A 267 2.83 -8.04 6.00
CA SER A 267 3.31 -8.56 4.72
C SER A 267 4.58 -9.40 4.86
N VAL A 268 5.52 -8.97 5.69
CA VAL A 268 6.73 -9.75 6.01
C VAL A 268 6.39 -11.07 6.74
N LEU A 269 5.40 -11.06 7.64
CA LEU A 269 4.92 -12.30 8.27
C LEU A 269 4.22 -13.22 7.25
N TRP A 270 3.40 -12.66 6.36
CA TRP A 270 2.78 -13.45 5.27
C TRP A 270 3.82 -14.02 4.31
N SER A 271 4.87 -13.28 3.98
CA SER A 271 5.95 -13.79 3.15
C SER A 271 6.62 -15.02 3.79
N ARG A 272 6.81 -15.01 5.10
CA ARG A 272 7.32 -16.16 5.84
C ARG A 272 6.38 -17.36 5.80
N LEU A 273 5.07 -17.13 5.98
CA LEU A 273 4.09 -18.21 6.09
C LEU A 273 3.73 -18.81 4.74
N PHE A 274 3.50 -17.98 3.73
CA PHE A 274 2.95 -18.40 2.43
C PHE A 274 4.02 -18.51 1.34
N LEU A 275 5.00 -17.61 1.33
CA LEU A 275 6.10 -17.63 0.35
C LEU A 275 7.34 -18.36 0.86
N LYS A 276 7.32 -18.82 2.13
CA LYS A 276 8.41 -19.55 2.80
C LYS A 276 9.74 -18.78 2.86
N GLU A 277 9.69 -17.46 2.81
CA GLU A 277 10.87 -16.60 2.98
C GLU A 277 11.44 -16.77 4.40
N LYS A 278 12.76 -16.83 4.55
CA LYS A 278 13.42 -17.00 5.85
C LYS A 278 13.65 -15.63 6.48
N LEU A 279 13.10 -15.40 7.67
CA LEU A 279 13.28 -14.18 8.43
C LEU A 279 14.37 -14.34 9.48
N SER A 280 15.17 -13.30 9.70
CA SER A 280 16.15 -13.24 10.78
C SER A 280 15.47 -12.73 12.08
N TRP A 281 16.15 -12.90 13.23
CA TRP A 281 15.67 -12.36 14.50
C TRP A 281 15.49 -10.83 14.48
N LYS A 282 16.25 -10.12 13.64
CA LYS A 282 16.13 -8.67 13.45
C LYS A 282 14.79 -8.27 12.86
N HIS A 283 14.23 -9.03 11.91
CA HIS A 283 12.88 -8.82 11.38
C HIS A 283 11.85 -8.91 12.50
N TYR A 284 11.90 -9.95 13.32
CA TYR A 284 10.98 -10.12 14.45
C TYR A 284 11.11 -8.99 15.47
N ALA A 285 12.32 -8.48 15.72
CA ALA A 285 12.52 -7.32 16.59
C ALA A 285 11.86 -6.05 16.04
N MET A 286 11.99 -5.80 14.74
CA MET A 286 11.34 -4.64 14.09
C MET A 286 9.81 -4.79 14.08
N ILE A 287 9.29 -5.97 13.78
CA ILE A 287 7.84 -6.26 13.87
C ILE A 287 7.33 -6.02 15.30
N LEU A 288 8.08 -6.44 16.31
CA LEU A 288 7.71 -6.21 17.71
C LEU A 288 7.62 -4.72 18.05
N LEU A 289 8.53 -3.88 17.54
CA LEU A 289 8.45 -2.43 17.73
C LEU A 289 7.16 -1.86 17.13
N VAL A 290 6.80 -2.28 15.92
CA VAL A 290 5.55 -1.89 15.26
C VAL A 290 4.35 -2.29 16.13
N VAL A 291 4.29 -3.55 16.58
CA VAL A 291 3.17 -4.06 17.39
C VAL A 291 3.04 -3.30 18.71
N ILE A 292 4.17 -3.02 19.38
CA ILE A 292 4.16 -2.23 20.64
C ILE A 292 3.63 -0.82 20.37
N GLY A 293 4.12 -0.14 19.31
CA GLY A 293 3.66 1.20 18.97
C GLY A 293 2.17 1.25 18.68
N ILE A 294 1.66 0.32 17.87
CA ILE A 294 0.21 0.20 17.59
C ILE A 294 -0.58 -0.06 18.87
N ALA A 295 -0.12 -1.00 19.70
CA ALA A 295 -0.81 -1.33 20.95
C ALA A 295 -0.87 -0.13 21.90
N VAL A 296 0.21 0.66 22.01
CA VAL A 296 0.21 1.88 22.81
C VAL A 296 -0.82 2.88 22.28
N MET A 297 -0.84 3.15 20.97
CA MET A 297 -1.81 4.07 20.37
C MET A 297 -3.26 3.61 20.57
N GLY A 298 -3.52 2.30 20.49
CA GLY A 298 -4.87 1.77 20.63
C GLY A 298 -5.38 1.64 22.06
N VAL A 299 -4.49 1.37 23.03
CA VAL A 299 -4.89 1.20 24.45
C VAL A 299 -5.11 2.54 25.14
N PHE A 300 -4.31 3.51 24.82
CA PHE A 300 -4.36 4.81 25.50
C PHE A 300 -5.27 5.83 24.80
N ASP A 301 -5.79 5.48 23.61
CA ASP A 301 -6.66 6.34 22.79
C ASP A 301 -6.12 7.78 22.69
N ILE A 302 -4.78 7.88 22.49
CA ILE A 302 -3.98 9.10 22.55
C ILE A 302 -3.68 9.59 21.13
#